data_2ae550be8af13867bce4728f4fc35e64
#
_entry.id   2ae550be8af13867bce4728f4fc35e64
#
_cell.length_a   1.000
_cell.length_b   1.000
_cell.length_c   1.000
_cell.angle_alpha   90.00
_cell.angle_beta   90.00
_cell.angle_gamma   90.00
#
_symmetry.space_group_name_H-M   'P 1'
#
loop_
_entity.id
_entity.type
_entity.pdbx_description
1 polymer ?
#
loop_
_entity_poly.entity_id
_entity_poly.type
_entity_poly.pdbx_seq_one_letter_code
_entity_poly.pdbx_strand_id
1 'polypeptide(L)'
;MNETPEAPCLIETRDLTRIYGDGEEIRALDGVSLKIAAGELVTVMGPSGSGKSTLLNMIGALDKPTSGTVFVDGQDIAALHNKDEFRSKTVGFVFQLHNLIPTLTARENIEIPMIGHKGLGARRKRSAELLELVGLGDRMRHLPNQLSGGQRQRVAVARALANNPPLILGDEPTGSLDSEAGRALMGLLHDINQSQGTTFIVVTHDVAVARQTNRVLVMADGKIVREDIIGSPIEEDLKMWRHSGLGRRIVDGDHDGALKAITLPDRAMDAVRSLLGAANRS
;
A
#
# COMPACT_ATOMS: atom_id res chain seq x y z
N MET A 1 4.44 30.78 10.97
CA MET A 1 4.62 29.33 10.89
C MET A 1 3.22 28.78 10.68
N ASN A 2 2.87 28.45 9.42
CA ASN A 2 1.59 27.79 9.12
C ASN A 2 1.82 26.29 9.38
N GLU A 3 1.34 25.80 10.51
CA GLU A 3 1.18 24.34 10.70
C GLU A 3 0.14 23.88 9.68
N THR A 4 0.58 23.09 8.71
CA THR A 4 -0.32 22.34 7.85
C THR A 4 -1.12 21.43 8.79
N PRO A 5 -2.47 21.44 8.77
CA PRO A 5 -3.23 20.56 9.65
C PRO A 5 -2.80 19.10 9.42
N GLU A 6 -2.34 18.43 10.46
CA GLU A 6 -2.04 17.01 10.40
C GLU A 6 -3.27 16.26 9.87
N ALA A 7 -3.07 15.43 8.86
CA ALA A 7 -4.14 14.61 8.32
C ALA A 7 -4.72 13.73 9.45
N PRO A 8 -6.04 13.54 9.52
CA PRO A 8 -6.67 12.77 10.58
C PRO A 8 -6.12 11.34 10.59
N CYS A 9 -5.82 10.83 11.78
CA CYS A 9 -5.34 9.47 11.97
C CYS A 9 -6.46 8.48 11.59
N LEU A 10 -6.24 7.66 10.55
CA LEU A 10 -7.20 6.63 10.14
C LEU A 10 -7.01 5.33 10.89
N ILE A 11 -5.75 4.95 11.16
CA ILE A 11 -5.41 3.71 11.85
C ILE A 11 -4.49 4.04 13.03
N GLU A 12 -4.82 3.53 14.20
CA GLU A 12 -3.96 3.58 15.38
C GLU A 12 -3.93 2.20 16.04
N THR A 13 -2.73 1.66 16.23
CA THR A 13 -2.53 0.48 17.10
C THR A 13 -1.72 0.87 18.31
N ARG A 14 -2.05 0.28 19.48
CA ARG A 14 -1.33 0.52 20.73
C ARG A 14 -1.00 -0.82 21.37
N ASP A 15 0.28 -1.12 21.49
CA ASP A 15 0.84 -2.34 22.10
C ASP A 15 0.18 -3.62 21.58
N LEU A 16 -0.15 -3.62 20.28
CA LEU A 16 -0.89 -4.69 19.63
C LEU A 16 -0.11 -6.00 19.65
N THR A 17 -0.66 -7.00 20.32
CA THR A 17 -0.05 -8.32 20.45
C THR A 17 -0.99 -9.40 19.95
N ARG A 18 -0.45 -10.37 19.20
CA ARG A 18 -1.18 -11.57 18.79
C ARG A 18 -0.33 -12.81 18.98
N ILE A 19 -0.84 -13.73 19.78
CA ILE A 19 -0.23 -15.02 20.07
C ILE A 19 -1.15 -16.12 19.54
N TYR A 20 -0.59 -17.08 18.82
CA TYR A 20 -1.26 -18.28 18.35
C TYR A 20 -0.69 -19.51 19.06
N GLY A 21 -1.48 -20.57 19.15
CA GLY A 21 -1.10 -21.88 19.69
C GLY A 21 -1.65 -22.15 21.08
N ASP A 22 -2.06 -23.40 21.30
CA ASP A 22 -2.56 -23.92 22.58
C ASP A 22 -1.47 -24.69 23.36
N GLY A 23 -0.23 -24.76 22.82
CA GLY A 23 0.92 -25.44 23.41
C GLY A 23 2.20 -24.65 23.23
N GLU A 24 2.79 -24.64 22.05
CA GLU A 24 3.90 -23.76 21.71
C GLU A 24 3.37 -22.42 21.26
N GLU A 25 3.65 -21.37 22.05
CA GLU A 25 3.18 -20.02 21.76
C GLU A 25 4.00 -19.38 20.62
N ILE A 26 3.33 -19.00 19.53
CA ILE A 26 3.89 -18.22 18.44
C ILE A 26 3.42 -16.77 18.56
N ARG A 27 4.31 -15.85 18.92
CA ARG A 27 4.05 -14.41 18.96
C ARG A 27 4.13 -13.84 17.54
N ALA A 28 3.00 -13.80 16.85
CA ALA A 28 2.92 -13.26 15.50
C ALA A 28 2.98 -11.72 15.47
N LEU A 29 2.48 -11.06 16.54
CA LEU A 29 2.68 -9.64 16.81
C LEU A 29 3.10 -9.48 18.28
N ASP A 30 4.06 -8.58 18.54
CA ASP A 30 4.64 -8.36 19.87
C ASP A 30 4.77 -6.86 20.17
N GLY A 31 3.68 -6.26 20.65
CA GLY A 31 3.64 -4.86 21.08
C GLY A 31 3.70 -3.84 19.95
N VAL A 32 3.04 -4.10 18.80
CA VAL A 32 3.06 -3.19 17.64
C VAL A 32 2.24 -1.94 17.92
N SER A 33 2.90 -0.77 17.96
CA SER A 33 2.28 0.55 18.05
C SER A 33 2.60 1.34 16.79
N LEU A 34 1.56 1.78 16.04
CA LEU A 34 1.70 2.56 14.82
C LEU A 34 0.51 3.49 14.62
N LYS A 35 0.74 4.54 13.83
CA LYS A 35 -0.31 5.45 13.34
C LYS A 35 -0.18 5.61 11.83
N ILE A 36 -1.32 5.56 11.13
CA ILE A 36 -1.39 5.82 9.69
C ILE A 36 -2.45 6.90 9.48
N ALA A 37 -2.07 7.97 8.79
CA ALA A 37 -2.98 9.06 8.47
C ALA A 37 -3.92 8.69 7.31
N ALA A 38 -5.06 9.35 7.24
CA ALA A 38 -5.96 9.21 6.09
C ALA A 38 -5.25 9.68 4.80
N GLY A 39 -5.42 8.92 3.73
CA GLY A 39 -4.80 9.19 2.43
C GLY A 39 -3.35 8.75 2.29
N GLU A 40 -2.74 8.12 3.29
CA GLU A 40 -1.40 7.53 3.13
C GLU A 40 -1.43 6.28 2.24
N LEU A 41 -0.36 6.11 1.46
CA LEU A 41 -0.03 4.86 0.77
C LEU A 41 1.21 4.25 1.45
N VAL A 42 1.00 3.22 2.28
CA VAL A 42 2.01 2.64 3.17
C VAL A 42 2.34 1.22 2.73
N THR A 43 3.61 0.87 2.72
CA THR A 43 4.06 -0.52 2.55
C THR A 43 4.53 -1.11 3.88
N VAL A 44 4.14 -2.36 4.14
CA VAL A 44 4.69 -3.18 5.23
C VAL A 44 5.58 -4.27 4.62
N MET A 45 6.87 -4.23 4.94
CA MET A 45 7.87 -5.17 4.47
C MET A 45 8.42 -6.05 5.59
N GLY A 46 9.04 -7.14 5.22
CA GLY A 46 9.76 -8.03 6.15
C GLY A 46 9.81 -9.47 5.66
N PRO A 47 10.62 -10.34 6.27
CA PRO A 47 10.73 -11.75 5.92
C PRO A 47 9.39 -12.48 6.10
N SER A 48 9.29 -13.68 5.51
CA SER A 48 8.14 -14.56 5.78
C SER A 48 8.06 -14.87 7.27
N GLY A 49 6.84 -14.89 7.82
CA GLY A 49 6.62 -15.12 9.25
C GLY A 49 6.83 -13.91 10.17
N SER A 50 7.21 -12.72 9.66
CA SER A 50 7.42 -11.53 10.50
C SER A 50 6.14 -10.87 11.05
N GLY A 51 4.95 -11.39 10.76
CA GLY A 51 3.68 -10.89 11.31
C GLY A 51 2.88 -9.96 10.40
N LYS A 52 3.33 -9.68 9.15
CA LYS A 52 2.69 -8.72 8.22
C LYS A 52 1.21 -9.02 7.94
N SER A 53 0.90 -10.23 7.49
CA SER A 53 -0.49 -10.64 7.21
C SER A 53 -1.33 -10.68 8.49
N THR A 54 -0.71 -11.00 9.64
CA THR A 54 -1.38 -10.92 10.94
C THR A 54 -1.75 -9.48 11.27
N LEU A 55 -0.85 -8.52 11.04
CA LEU A 55 -1.13 -7.09 11.24
C LEU A 55 -2.31 -6.64 10.36
N LEU A 56 -2.31 -7.01 9.06
CA LEU A 56 -3.44 -6.72 8.17
C LEU A 56 -4.76 -7.33 8.68
N ASN A 57 -4.72 -8.57 9.16
CA ASN A 57 -5.90 -9.26 9.69
C ASN A 57 -6.46 -8.56 10.94
N MET A 58 -5.58 -8.02 11.82
CA MET A 58 -6.02 -7.22 12.96
C MET A 58 -6.70 -5.93 12.52
N ILE A 59 -6.03 -5.15 11.66
CA ILE A 59 -6.55 -3.88 11.14
C ILE A 59 -7.86 -4.10 10.38
N GLY A 60 -7.94 -5.17 9.61
CA GLY A 60 -9.12 -5.53 8.81
C GLY A 60 -10.26 -6.20 9.59
N ALA A 61 -10.16 -6.31 10.92
CA ALA A 61 -11.14 -7.00 11.76
C ALA A 61 -11.43 -8.47 11.35
N LEU A 62 -10.45 -9.14 10.70
CA LEU A 62 -10.55 -10.56 10.34
C LEU A 62 -10.16 -11.47 11.51
N ASP A 63 -9.36 -10.97 12.45
CA ASP A 63 -8.96 -11.70 13.65
C ASP A 63 -9.09 -10.76 14.88
N LYS A 64 -8.74 -11.26 16.08
CA LYS A 64 -8.81 -10.52 17.35
C LYS A 64 -7.42 -10.43 17.98
N PRO A 65 -7.03 -9.29 18.56
CA PRO A 65 -5.81 -9.19 19.32
C PRO A 65 -5.85 -10.08 20.58
N THR A 66 -4.69 -10.55 21.03
CA THR A 66 -4.51 -11.18 22.33
C THR A 66 -4.46 -10.10 23.42
N SER A 67 -3.77 -8.99 23.15
CA SER A 67 -3.74 -7.79 23.98
C SER A 67 -3.43 -6.54 23.13
N GLY A 68 -3.56 -5.35 23.73
CA GLY A 68 -3.46 -4.09 23.02
C GLY A 68 -4.75 -3.71 22.30
N THR A 69 -4.72 -2.62 21.53
CA THR A 69 -5.91 -2.06 20.88
C THR A 69 -5.63 -1.70 19.43
N VAL A 70 -6.67 -1.77 18.59
CA VAL A 70 -6.66 -1.34 17.18
C VAL A 70 -7.87 -0.43 16.97
N PHE A 71 -7.60 0.80 16.54
CA PHE A 71 -8.62 1.74 16.09
C PHE A 71 -8.51 1.93 14.59
N VAL A 72 -9.64 1.88 13.89
CA VAL A 72 -9.74 2.18 12.46
C VAL A 72 -10.94 3.12 12.27
N ASP A 73 -10.70 4.24 11.63
CA ASP A 73 -11.72 5.30 11.44
C ASP A 73 -12.39 5.68 12.77
N GLY A 74 -11.58 5.83 13.82
CA GLY A 74 -12.01 6.15 15.17
C GLY A 74 -12.77 5.04 15.92
N GLN A 75 -12.97 3.85 15.31
CA GLN A 75 -13.70 2.73 15.91
C GLN A 75 -12.73 1.70 16.52
N ASP A 76 -12.93 1.31 17.75
CA ASP A 76 -12.22 0.19 18.38
C ASP A 76 -12.69 -1.13 17.78
N ILE A 77 -11.78 -1.83 17.07
CA ILE A 77 -12.06 -3.10 16.40
C ILE A 77 -12.50 -4.21 17.36
N ALA A 78 -11.99 -4.19 18.61
CA ALA A 78 -12.36 -5.18 19.62
C ALA A 78 -13.80 -4.99 20.13
N ALA A 79 -14.27 -3.74 20.16
CA ALA A 79 -15.60 -3.35 20.64
C ALA A 79 -16.70 -3.42 19.57
N LEU A 80 -16.38 -3.74 18.31
CA LEU A 80 -17.35 -3.79 17.24
C LEU A 80 -18.42 -4.87 17.47
N HIS A 81 -19.70 -4.48 17.45
CA HIS A 81 -20.83 -5.40 17.51
C HIS A 81 -21.04 -6.14 16.19
N ASN A 82 -20.84 -5.47 15.06
CA ASN A 82 -21.02 -6.03 13.73
C ASN A 82 -19.76 -5.83 12.88
N LYS A 83 -18.84 -6.81 12.93
CA LYS A 83 -17.61 -6.78 12.14
C LYS A 83 -17.82 -6.88 10.64
N ASP A 84 -18.89 -7.56 10.20
CA ASP A 84 -19.21 -7.71 8.78
C ASP A 84 -19.65 -6.37 8.19
N GLU A 85 -20.47 -5.63 8.90
CA GLU A 85 -20.86 -4.28 8.50
C GLU A 85 -19.70 -3.32 8.46
N PHE A 86 -18.84 -3.36 9.48
CA PHE A 86 -17.59 -2.58 9.52
C PHE A 86 -16.73 -2.89 8.30
N ARG A 87 -16.42 -4.18 8.04
CA ARG A 87 -15.62 -4.58 6.87
C ARG A 87 -16.23 -4.11 5.56
N SER A 88 -17.54 -4.25 5.41
CA SER A 88 -18.21 -3.88 4.16
C SER A 88 -18.18 -2.37 3.86
N LYS A 89 -18.09 -1.53 4.89
CA LYS A 89 -18.11 -0.06 4.76
C LYS A 89 -16.74 0.58 4.83
N THR A 90 -15.83 0.00 5.65
CA THR A 90 -14.57 0.66 6.03
C THR A 90 -13.36 0.03 5.37
N VAL A 91 -13.40 -1.25 5.01
CA VAL A 91 -12.20 -1.98 4.56
C VAL A 91 -12.45 -2.69 3.23
N GLY A 92 -11.58 -2.42 2.25
CA GLY A 92 -11.46 -3.26 1.05
C GLY A 92 -10.25 -4.17 1.13
N PHE A 93 -10.36 -5.41 0.64
CA PHE A 93 -9.26 -6.37 0.64
C PHE A 93 -8.83 -6.72 -0.77
N VAL A 94 -7.52 -6.75 -1.00
CA VAL A 94 -6.87 -7.22 -2.22
C VAL A 94 -5.86 -8.31 -1.84
N PHE A 95 -6.09 -9.54 -2.31
CA PHE A 95 -5.25 -10.71 -2.00
C PHE A 95 -4.37 -11.09 -3.19
N GLN A 96 -3.28 -11.77 -2.93
CA GLN A 96 -2.35 -12.30 -3.93
C GLN A 96 -3.04 -13.20 -4.97
N LEU A 97 -3.93 -14.11 -4.54
CA LEU A 97 -4.66 -15.04 -5.40
C LEU A 97 -5.97 -14.47 -5.96
N HIS A 98 -6.17 -13.14 -5.91
CA HIS A 98 -7.34 -12.41 -6.41
C HIS A 98 -8.67 -12.79 -5.71
N ASN A 99 -8.88 -14.04 -5.35
CA ASN A 99 -10.09 -14.59 -4.69
C ASN A 99 -11.38 -14.18 -5.42
N LEU A 100 -11.37 -14.20 -6.76
CA LEU A 100 -12.56 -13.99 -7.56
C LEU A 100 -13.41 -15.27 -7.59
N ILE A 101 -14.73 -15.10 -7.59
CA ILE A 101 -15.68 -16.21 -7.72
C ILE A 101 -15.67 -16.66 -9.20
N PRO A 102 -15.23 -17.91 -9.51
CA PRO A 102 -14.94 -18.32 -10.88
C PRO A 102 -16.16 -18.35 -11.81
N THR A 103 -17.36 -18.53 -11.23
CA THR A 103 -18.65 -18.62 -11.94
C THR A 103 -19.32 -17.27 -12.18
N LEU A 104 -18.75 -16.20 -11.63
CA LEU A 104 -19.25 -14.83 -11.78
C LEU A 104 -18.36 -14.05 -12.75
N THR A 105 -18.99 -13.20 -13.55
CA THR A 105 -18.31 -12.25 -14.44
C THR A 105 -17.49 -11.23 -13.63
N ALA A 106 -16.60 -10.48 -14.31
CA ALA A 106 -15.85 -9.40 -13.68
C ALA A 106 -16.76 -8.40 -12.99
N ARG A 107 -17.86 -7.98 -13.65
CA ARG A 107 -18.85 -7.08 -13.07
C ARG A 107 -19.54 -7.68 -11.84
N GLU A 108 -20.01 -8.91 -11.94
CA GLU A 108 -20.70 -9.57 -10.82
C GLU A 108 -19.79 -9.77 -9.60
N ASN A 109 -18.51 -10.08 -9.80
CA ASN A 109 -17.52 -10.12 -8.72
C ASN A 109 -17.42 -8.79 -7.97
N ILE A 110 -17.48 -7.66 -8.68
CA ILE A 110 -17.44 -6.32 -8.07
C ILE A 110 -18.79 -5.98 -7.39
N GLU A 111 -19.90 -6.53 -7.87
CA GLU A 111 -21.22 -6.29 -7.27
C GLU A 111 -21.43 -6.99 -5.91
N ILE A 112 -20.70 -8.07 -5.62
CA ILE A 112 -20.84 -8.87 -4.39
C ILE A 112 -20.81 -8.03 -3.11
N PRO A 113 -19.78 -7.18 -2.85
CA PRO A 113 -19.71 -6.40 -1.61
C PRO A 113 -20.86 -5.40 -1.45
N MET A 114 -21.57 -5.07 -2.53
CA MET A 114 -22.67 -4.12 -2.54
C MET A 114 -24.05 -4.77 -2.29
N ILE A 115 -24.10 -6.11 -2.24
CA ILE A 115 -25.36 -6.85 -1.98
C ILE A 115 -25.84 -6.52 -0.56
N GLY A 116 -27.12 -6.18 -0.43
CA GLY A 116 -27.69 -5.75 0.86
C GLY A 116 -27.51 -4.26 1.18
N HIS A 117 -26.59 -3.56 0.49
CA HIS A 117 -26.34 -2.12 0.71
C HIS A 117 -26.86 -1.24 -0.41
N LYS A 118 -26.89 -1.74 -1.64
CA LYS A 118 -27.32 -0.98 -2.84
C LYS A 118 -28.28 -1.80 -3.69
N GLY A 119 -29.27 -1.13 -4.28
CA GLY A 119 -30.20 -1.74 -5.25
C GLY A 119 -29.47 -2.15 -6.54
N LEU A 120 -30.07 -3.06 -7.31
CA LEU A 120 -29.46 -3.66 -8.51
C LEU A 120 -28.97 -2.62 -9.53
N GLY A 121 -29.77 -1.58 -9.81
CA GLY A 121 -29.38 -0.51 -10.74
C GLY A 121 -28.14 0.24 -10.30
N ALA A 122 -28.06 0.60 -9.00
CA ALA A 122 -26.92 1.29 -8.42
C ALA A 122 -25.66 0.41 -8.39
N ARG A 123 -25.79 -0.90 -8.11
CA ARG A 123 -24.67 -1.85 -8.18
C ARG A 123 -24.11 -1.96 -9.59
N ARG A 124 -24.98 -2.11 -10.60
CA ARG A 124 -24.60 -2.19 -12.01
C ARG A 124 -23.90 -0.92 -12.51
N LYS A 125 -24.38 0.25 -12.10
CA LYS A 125 -23.74 1.52 -12.44
C LYS A 125 -22.35 1.61 -11.80
N ARG A 126 -22.27 1.35 -10.48
CA ARG A 126 -21.01 1.43 -9.74
C ARG A 126 -19.96 0.42 -10.21
N SER A 127 -20.36 -0.82 -10.49
CA SER A 127 -19.43 -1.84 -11.00
C SER A 127 -18.91 -1.50 -12.41
N ALA A 128 -19.73 -0.87 -13.25
CA ALA A 128 -19.27 -0.38 -14.56
C ALA A 128 -18.24 0.76 -14.39
N GLU A 129 -18.55 1.76 -13.57
CA GLU A 129 -17.60 2.86 -13.25
C GLU A 129 -16.25 2.34 -12.73
N LEU A 130 -16.29 1.34 -11.85
CA LEU A 130 -15.06 0.74 -11.31
C LEU A 130 -14.28 -0.08 -12.34
N LEU A 131 -14.97 -0.76 -13.26
CA LEU A 131 -14.28 -1.46 -14.36
C LEU A 131 -13.64 -0.48 -15.35
N GLU A 132 -14.27 0.64 -15.64
CA GLU A 132 -13.65 1.73 -16.42
C GLU A 132 -12.43 2.30 -15.68
N LEU A 133 -12.54 2.57 -14.37
CA LEU A 133 -11.43 3.09 -13.54
C LEU A 133 -10.18 2.20 -13.61
N VAL A 134 -10.36 0.87 -13.60
CA VAL A 134 -9.23 -0.08 -13.68
C VAL A 134 -8.86 -0.48 -15.12
N GLY A 135 -9.44 0.17 -16.14
CA GLY A 135 -9.15 -0.06 -17.56
C GLY A 135 -9.69 -1.38 -18.10
N LEU A 136 -10.84 -1.85 -17.61
CA LEU A 136 -11.47 -3.12 -17.99
C LEU A 136 -12.95 -2.96 -18.40
N GLY A 137 -13.34 -1.78 -18.89
CA GLY A 137 -14.71 -1.50 -19.30
C GLY A 137 -15.23 -2.43 -20.39
N ASP A 138 -14.35 -2.84 -21.32
CA ASP A 138 -14.65 -3.81 -22.39
C ASP A 138 -14.71 -5.27 -21.91
N ARG A 139 -14.32 -5.55 -20.67
CA ARG A 139 -14.22 -6.89 -20.06
C ARG A 139 -15.30 -7.22 -19.02
N MET A 140 -16.32 -6.38 -18.87
CA MET A 140 -17.36 -6.50 -17.82
C MET A 140 -18.03 -7.88 -17.77
N ARG A 141 -18.18 -8.54 -18.91
CA ARG A 141 -18.88 -9.84 -19.03
C ARG A 141 -17.95 -11.04 -19.01
N HIS A 142 -16.62 -10.83 -18.94
CA HIS A 142 -15.64 -11.92 -18.92
C HIS A 142 -15.66 -12.64 -17.58
N LEU A 143 -15.53 -13.96 -17.61
CA LEU A 143 -15.29 -14.79 -16.44
C LEU A 143 -13.79 -14.71 -16.04
N PRO A 144 -13.43 -15.00 -14.79
CA PRO A 144 -12.04 -14.94 -14.33
C PRO A 144 -11.05 -15.78 -15.16
N ASN A 145 -11.47 -16.91 -15.71
CA ASN A 145 -10.65 -17.76 -16.58
C ASN A 145 -10.39 -17.15 -17.99
N GLN A 146 -11.12 -16.13 -18.37
CA GLN A 146 -10.97 -15.39 -19.63
C GLN A 146 -10.10 -14.13 -19.46
N LEU A 147 -9.60 -13.86 -18.25
CA LEU A 147 -8.80 -12.71 -17.90
C LEU A 147 -7.35 -13.11 -17.60
N SER A 148 -6.39 -12.25 -17.98
CA SER A 148 -4.99 -12.43 -17.56
C SER A 148 -4.84 -12.27 -16.04
N GLY A 149 -3.68 -12.65 -15.46
CA GLY A 149 -3.36 -12.46 -14.04
C GLY A 149 -3.53 -11.00 -13.60
N GLY A 150 -2.93 -10.07 -14.35
CA GLY A 150 -3.05 -8.63 -14.07
C GLY A 150 -4.47 -8.10 -14.20
N GLN A 151 -5.25 -8.61 -15.18
CA GLN A 151 -6.65 -8.24 -15.33
C GLN A 151 -7.50 -8.75 -14.15
N ARG A 152 -7.29 -10.00 -13.70
CA ARG A 152 -7.94 -10.52 -12.48
C ARG A 152 -7.62 -9.69 -11.25
N GLN A 153 -6.37 -9.26 -11.12
CA GLN A 153 -5.96 -8.43 -9.99
C GLN A 153 -6.61 -7.04 -10.03
N ARG A 154 -6.72 -6.43 -11.20
CA ARG A 154 -7.46 -5.17 -11.37
C ARG A 154 -8.95 -5.31 -11.04
N VAL A 155 -9.59 -6.44 -11.38
CA VAL A 155 -10.96 -6.74 -10.94
C VAL A 155 -11.03 -6.87 -9.41
N ALA A 156 -10.05 -7.50 -8.76
CA ALA A 156 -9.99 -7.61 -7.30
C ALA A 156 -9.83 -6.23 -6.63
N VAL A 157 -9.02 -5.32 -7.20
CA VAL A 157 -8.92 -3.92 -6.75
C VAL A 157 -10.26 -3.19 -6.92
N ALA A 158 -10.90 -3.30 -8.08
CA ALA A 158 -12.21 -2.71 -8.33
C ALA A 158 -13.27 -3.23 -7.33
N ARG A 159 -13.25 -4.53 -7.02
CA ARG A 159 -14.12 -5.13 -6.00
C ARG A 159 -13.86 -4.56 -4.61
N ALA A 160 -12.58 -4.36 -4.23
CA ALA A 160 -12.23 -3.76 -2.97
C ALA A 160 -12.75 -2.33 -2.81
N LEU A 161 -12.87 -1.58 -3.91
CA LEU A 161 -13.39 -0.21 -3.97
C LEU A 161 -14.93 -0.11 -4.07
N ALA A 162 -15.66 -1.21 -4.11
CA ALA A 162 -17.08 -1.25 -4.44
C ALA A 162 -17.96 -0.36 -3.53
N ASN A 163 -17.67 -0.33 -2.24
CA ASN A 163 -18.41 0.45 -1.25
C ASN A 163 -17.74 1.78 -0.86
N ASN A 164 -16.73 2.24 -1.61
CA ASN A 164 -15.93 3.44 -1.30
C ASN A 164 -15.30 3.39 0.11
N PRO A 165 -14.60 2.32 0.48
CA PRO A 165 -14.01 2.24 1.79
C PRO A 165 -12.86 3.27 1.92
N PRO A 166 -12.65 3.88 3.10
CA PRO A 166 -11.52 4.76 3.35
C PRO A 166 -10.18 4.02 3.39
N LEU A 167 -10.21 2.68 3.57
CA LEU A 167 -9.01 1.83 3.73
C LEU A 167 -9.03 0.65 2.78
N ILE A 168 -7.92 0.43 2.08
CA ILE A 168 -7.65 -0.79 1.30
C ILE A 168 -6.44 -1.51 1.91
N LEU A 169 -6.61 -2.81 2.16
CA LEU A 169 -5.57 -3.71 2.65
C LEU A 169 -5.17 -4.66 1.54
N GLY A 170 -3.91 -4.60 1.09
CA GLY A 170 -3.32 -5.44 0.07
C GLY A 170 -2.33 -6.45 0.67
N ASP A 171 -2.64 -7.74 0.63
CA ASP A 171 -1.72 -8.79 1.04
C ASP A 171 -1.06 -9.38 -0.22
N GLU A 172 0.20 -8.99 -0.46
CA GLU A 172 1.01 -9.34 -1.62
C GLU A 172 0.29 -9.13 -2.98
N PRO A 173 -0.30 -7.95 -3.25
CA PRO A 173 -1.18 -7.75 -4.40
C PRO A 173 -0.48 -7.90 -5.75
N THR A 174 0.84 -7.87 -5.78
CA THR A 174 1.68 -8.05 -6.99
C THR A 174 2.35 -9.42 -7.06
N GLY A 175 2.25 -10.25 -6.02
CA GLY A 175 3.04 -11.47 -5.87
C GLY A 175 2.78 -12.57 -6.91
N SER A 176 1.67 -12.49 -7.65
CA SER A 176 1.35 -13.42 -8.76
C SER A 176 1.51 -12.80 -10.14
N LEU A 177 2.07 -11.58 -10.23
CA LEU A 177 2.21 -10.81 -11.47
C LEU A 177 3.66 -10.78 -11.94
N ASP A 178 3.87 -10.63 -13.24
CA ASP A 178 5.16 -10.23 -13.76
C ASP A 178 5.50 -8.78 -13.37
N SER A 179 6.76 -8.41 -13.55
CA SER A 179 7.26 -7.09 -13.11
C SER A 179 6.58 -5.91 -13.81
N GLU A 180 6.10 -6.06 -15.05
CA GLU A 180 5.41 -5.01 -15.77
C GLU A 180 3.98 -4.84 -15.25
N ALA A 181 3.23 -5.92 -15.13
CA ALA A 181 1.88 -5.91 -14.57
C ALA A 181 1.87 -5.46 -13.10
N GLY A 182 2.89 -5.83 -12.32
CA GLY A 182 3.08 -5.37 -10.95
C GLY A 182 3.27 -3.86 -10.85
N ARG A 183 4.16 -3.28 -11.68
CA ARG A 183 4.35 -1.82 -11.75
C ARG A 183 3.07 -1.10 -12.18
N ALA A 184 2.38 -1.61 -13.20
CA ALA A 184 1.12 -1.04 -13.68
C ALA A 184 0.02 -1.09 -12.62
N LEU A 185 -0.01 -2.15 -11.79
CA LEU A 185 -0.93 -2.24 -10.66
C LEU A 185 -0.61 -1.19 -9.60
N MET A 186 0.66 -1.05 -9.20
CA MET A 186 1.06 -0.05 -8.21
C MET A 186 0.79 1.38 -8.67
N GLY A 187 1.04 1.70 -9.96
CA GLY A 187 0.64 2.96 -10.55
C GLY A 187 -0.86 3.23 -10.43
N LEU A 188 -1.69 2.22 -10.72
CA LEU A 188 -3.14 2.30 -10.53
C LEU A 188 -3.52 2.57 -9.07
N LEU A 189 -2.90 1.89 -8.09
CA LEU A 189 -3.17 2.12 -6.66
C LEU A 189 -2.76 3.54 -6.25
N HIS A 190 -1.63 4.03 -6.74
CA HIS A 190 -1.17 5.40 -6.51
C HIS A 190 -2.16 6.43 -7.09
N ASP A 191 -2.63 6.25 -8.34
CA ASP A 191 -3.60 7.15 -8.97
C ASP A 191 -4.93 7.18 -8.21
N ILE A 192 -5.41 6.03 -7.71
CA ILE A 192 -6.59 5.94 -6.87
C ILE A 192 -6.37 6.65 -5.53
N ASN A 193 -5.22 6.44 -4.89
CA ASN A 193 -4.85 7.12 -3.65
C ASN A 193 -4.89 8.65 -3.83
N GLN A 194 -4.23 9.17 -4.87
CA GLN A 194 -4.16 10.61 -5.15
C GLN A 194 -5.51 11.22 -5.53
N SER A 195 -6.32 10.51 -6.33
CA SER A 195 -7.58 11.06 -6.84
C SER A 195 -8.76 10.92 -5.88
N GLN A 196 -8.77 9.89 -5.03
CA GLN A 196 -9.89 9.59 -4.12
C GLN A 196 -9.54 9.75 -2.63
N GLY A 197 -8.28 9.98 -2.28
CA GLY A 197 -7.83 10.06 -0.89
C GLY A 197 -7.94 8.74 -0.13
N THR A 198 -8.09 7.61 -0.84
CA THR A 198 -8.19 6.28 -0.22
C THR A 198 -6.84 5.89 0.39
N THR A 199 -6.84 5.44 1.63
CA THR A 199 -5.64 4.94 2.31
C THR A 199 -5.34 3.52 1.89
N PHE A 200 -4.07 3.22 1.62
CA PHE A 200 -3.63 1.87 1.27
C PHE A 200 -2.56 1.36 2.24
N ILE A 201 -2.70 0.13 2.69
CA ILE A 201 -1.61 -0.64 3.30
C ILE A 201 -1.32 -1.84 2.41
N VAL A 202 -0.11 -1.90 1.87
CA VAL A 202 0.34 -2.98 0.99
C VAL A 202 1.42 -3.79 1.70
N VAL A 203 1.15 -5.06 1.94
CA VAL A 203 2.17 -6.01 2.39
C VAL A 203 2.90 -6.56 1.17
N THR A 204 4.22 -6.52 1.18
CA THR A 204 5.04 -7.10 0.13
C THR A 204 6.46 -7.41 0.63
N HIS A 205 7.16 -8.28 -0.07
CA HIS A 205 8.59 -8.50 0.06
C HIS A 205 9.39 -7.85 -1.09
N ASP A 206 8.68 -7.25 -2.06
CA ASP A 206 9.30 -6.61 -3.23
C ASP A 206 9.69 -5.16 -2.93
N VAL A 207 10.98 -4.87 -2.95
CA VAL A 207 11.55 -3.53 -2.75
C VAL A 207 11.10 -2.55 -3.84
N ALA A 208 10.88 -3.03 -5.09
CA ALA A 208 10.44 -2.17 -6.17
C ALA A 208 9.00 -1.67 -5.95
N VAL A 209 8.16 -2.47 -5.32
CA VAL A 209 6.80 -2.08 -4.87
C VAL A 209 6.88 -1.07 -3.74
N ALA A 210 7.73 -1.32 -2.73
CA ALA A 210 7.87 -0.45 -1.57
C ALA A 210 8.31 0.97 -1.95
N ARG A 211 9.20 1.11 -2.93
CA ARG A 211 9.65 2.42 -3.44
C ARG A 211 8.59 3.26 -4.12
N GLN A 212 7.43 2.68 -4.44
CA GLN A 212 6.30 3.38 -5.05
C GLN A 212 5.27 3.86 -4.01
N THR A 213 5.59 3.76 -2.72
CA THR A 213 4.73 4.20 -1.62
C THR A 213 5.36 5.37 -0.86
N ASN A 214 4.58 6.05 -0.02
CA ASN A 214 5.07 7.22 0.71
C ASN A 214 5.88 6.83 1.96
N ARG A 215 5.63 5.64 2.51
CA ARG A 215 6.20 5.20 3.78
C ARG A 215 6.34 3.68 3.80
N VAL A 216 7.46 3.20 4.31
CA VAL A 216 7.75 1.77 4.45
C VAL A 216 7.95 1.43 5.91
N LEU A 217 7.17 0.49 6.41
CA LEU A 217 7.30 -0.11 7.73
C LEU A 217 7.99 -1.46 7.58
N VAL A 218 9.14 -1.65 8.21
CA VAL A 218 9.86 -2.92 8.18
C VAL A 218 9.55 -3.71 9.43
N MET A 219 9.01 -4.91 9.26
CA MET A 219 8.69 -5.84 10.34
C MET A 219 9.69 -6.98 10.43
N ALA A 220 10.08 -7.32 11.66
CA ALA A 220 10.80 -8.54 11.99
C ALA A 220 10.30 -9.06 13.34
N ASP A 221 10.14 -10.38 13.47
CA ASP A 221 9.77 -11.07 14.71
C ASP A 221 8.55 -10.44 15.42
N GLY A 222 7.52 -10.12 14.65
CA GLY A 222 6.28 -9.55 15.16
C GLY A 222 6.35 -8.07 15.56
N LYS A 223 7.45 -7.36 15.29
CA LYS A 223 7.68 -5.95 15.65
C LYS A 223 7.94 -5.09 14.43
N ILE A 224 7.61 -3.79 14.51
CA ILE A 224 8.13 -2.78 13.57
C ILE A 224 9.53 -2.41 14.05
N VAL A 225 10.54 -2.75 13.26
CA VAL A 225 11.96 -2.52 13.59
C VAL A 225 12.53 -1.28 12.92
N ARG A 226 11.90 -0.80 11.85
CA ARG A 226 12.31 0.39 11.12
C ARG A 226 11.13 0.99 10.37
N GLU A 227 11.19 2.30 10.21
CA GLU A 227 10.25 3.09 9.42
C GLU A 227 11.06 4.00 8.51
N ASP A 228 10.77 3.93 7.21
CA ASP A 228 11.41 4.75 6.18
C ASP A 228 10.33 5.61 5.50
N ILE A 229 10.53 6.92 5.46
CA ILE A 229 9.71 7.81 4.64
C ILE A 229 10.34 7.86 3.26
N ILE A 230 9.57 7.50 2.26
CA ILE A 230 10.01 7.50 0.86
C ILE A 230 9.70 8.89 0.28
N GLY A 231 10.75 9.59 -0.12
CA GLY A 231 10.60 10.85 -0.86
C GLY A 231 10.01 10.65 -2.25
N SER A 232 9.84 11.74 -2.99
CA SER A 232 9.42 11.62 -4.39
C SER A 232 10.40 10.70 -5.15
N PRO A 233 9.97 10.02 -6.24
CA PRO A 233 10.87 9.20 -7.05
C PRO A 233 12.15 9.95 -7.46
N ILE A 234 12.04 11.24 -7.73
CA ILE A 234 13.18 12.12 -8.05
C ILE A 234 14.10 12.28 -6.84
N GLU A 235 13.57 12.44 -5.63
CA GLU A 235 14.39 12.54 -4.41
C GLU A 235 15.10 11.23 -4.09
N GLU A 236 14.44 10.10 -4.28
CA GLU A 236 15.05 8.78 -4.09
C GLU A 236 16.14 8.50 -5.15
N ASP A 237 15.90 8.85 -6.41
CA ASP A 237 16.90 8.78 -7.46
C ASP A 237 18.10 9.69 -7.16
N LEU A 238 17.86 10.91 -6.66
CA LEU A 238 18.90 11.84 -6.23
C LEU A 238 19.70 11.30 -5.03
N LYS A 239 19.04 10.68 -4.04
CA LYS A 239 19.69 10.02 -2.90
C LYS A 239 20.59 8.86 -3.38
N MET A 240 20.07 7.98 -4.26
CA MET A 240 20.87 6.90 -4.84
C MET A 240 22.06 7.43 -5.63
N TRP A 241 21.82 8.45 -6.46
CA TRP A 241 22.88 9.04 -7.27
C TRP A 241 23.95 9.71 -6.41
N ARG A 242 23.58 10.40 -5.34
CA ARG A 242 24.49 10.99 -4.36
C ARG A 242 25.41 9.95 -3.71
N HIS A 243 24.87 8.77 -3.39
CA HIS A 243 25.65 7.68 -2.79
C HIS A 243 26.47 6.86 -3.80
N SER A 244 26.27 7.10 -5.10
CA SER A 244 27.12 6.51 -6.15
C SER A 244 28.55 7.06 -6.08
N GLY A 245 29.50 6.33 -6.67
CA GLY A 245 30.87 6.81 -6.75
C GLY A 245 31.01 8.17 -7.45
N LEU A 246 30.19 8.40 -8.49
CA LEU A 246 30.16 9.68 -9.21
C LEU A 246 29.49 10.79 -8.38
N GLY A 247 28.36 10.52 -7.75
CA GLY A 247 27.64 11.49 -6.93
C GLY A 247 28.46 11.98 -5.74
N ARG A 248 29.15 11.09 -5.04
CA ARG A 248 30.09 11.45 -3.96
C ARG A 248 31.20 12.37 -4.45
N ARG A 249 31.82 12.07 -5.60
CA ARG A 249 32.88 12.93 -6.18
C ARG A 249 32.37 14.34 -6.55
N ILE A 250 31.11 14.45 -7.00
CA ILE A 250 30.50 15.75 -7.33
C ILE A 250 30.22 16.56 -6.06
N VAL A 251 29.73 15.92 -4.99
CA VAL A 251 29.39 16.59 -3.72
C VAL A 251 30.66 16.97 -2.94
N ASP A 252 31.61 16.04 -2.83
CA ASP A 252 32.83 16.19 -1.99
C ASP A 252 33.95 16.94 -2.72
N GLY A 253 33.80 17.19 -4.02
CA GLY A 253 34.84 17.73 -4.90
C GLY A 253 35.67 16.66 -5.60
N ASP A 254 36.11 16.98 -6.81
CA ASP A 254 36.91 16.05 -7.63
C ASP A 254 38.40 16.19 -7.26
N HIS A 255 38.83 15.45 -6.25
CA HIS A 255 40.22 15.44 -5.82
C HIS A 255 41.15 14.74 -6.81
N ASP A 256 40.64 13.89 -7.70
CA ASP A 256 41.41 13.07 -8.63
C ASP A 256 41.34 13.54 -10.09
N GLY A 257 40.61 14.62 -10.39
CA GLY A 257 40.44 15.15 -11.76
C GLY A 257 39.58 14.28 -12.70
N ALA A 258 38.90 13.25 -12.18
CA ALA A 258 38.06 12.34 -12.97
C ALA A 258 36.84 13.00 -13.59
N LEU A 259 36.38 14.13 -13.04
CA LEU A 259 35.27 14.93 -13.59
C LEU A 259 35.66 15.81 -14.77
N LYS A 260 36.99 15.98 -15.05
CA LYS A 260 37.47 16.76 -16.20
C LYS A 260 37.00 16.22 -17.56
N ALA A 261 36.65 14.93 -17.61
CA ALA A 261 36.09 14.30 -18.80
C ALA A 261 34.60 14.62 -19.03
N ILE A 262 33.92 15.18 -18.03
CA ILE A 262 32.48 15.53 -18.11
C ILE A 262 32.39 17.03 -18.43
N THR A 263 32.15 17.36 -19.69
CA THR A 263 32.00 18.75 -20.16
C THR A 263 30.63 19.28 -19.80
N LEU A 264 30.42 19.64 -18.53
CA LEU A 264 29.25 20.39 -18.09
C LEU A 264 29.63 21.86 -17.85
N PRO A 265 28.81 22.84 -18.27
CA PRO A 265 29.00 24.24 -17.88
C PRO A 265 29.03 24.37 -16.35
N ASP A 266 29.90 25.24 -15.79
CA ASP A 266 30.06 25.44 -14.35
C ASP A 266 28.71 25.66 -13.63
N ARG A 267 27.80 26.45 -14.23
CA ARG A 267 26.44 26.67 -13.70
C ARG A 267 25.59 25.39 -13.58
N ALA A 268 25.78 24.43 -14.48
CA ALA A 268 25.08 23.15 -14.42
C ALA A 268 25.66 22.26 -13.31
N MET A 269 26.98 22.30 -13.11
CA MET A 269 27.64 21.60 -12.02
C MET A 269 27.24 22.13 -10.65
N ASP A 270 27.13 23.45 -10.50
CA ASP A 270 26.68 24.08 -9.26
C ASP A 270 25.20 23.79 -8.98
N ALA A 271 24.35 23.76 -10.00
CA ALA A 271 22.95 23.34 -9.86
C ALA A 271 22.82 21.90 -9.40
N VAL A 272 23.61 20.98 -9.97
CA VAL A 272 23.66 19.56 -9.57
C VAL A 272 24.17 19.43 -8.13
N ARG A 273 25.22 20.14 -7.72
CA ARG A 273 25.69 20.16 -6.33
C ARG A 273 24.63 20.67 -5.36
N SER A 274 23.91 21.73 -5.73
CA SER A 274 22.83 22.29 -4.92
C SER A 274 21.69 21.30 -4.73
N LEU A 275 21.24 20.61 -5.80
CA LEU A 275 20.20 19.58 -5.75
C LEU A 275 20.61 18.40 -4.88
N LEU A 276 21.84 17.89 -5.02
CA LEU A 276 22.36 16.79 -4.22
C LEU A 276 22.59 17.18 -2.75
N GLY A 277 22.89 18.46 -2.49
CA GLY A 277 23.03 19.03 -1.15
C GLY A 277 21.70 19.22 -0.42
N ALA A 278 20.64 19.58 -1.15
CA ALA A 278 19.30 19.80 -0.60
C ALA A 278 18.61 18.49 -0.16
N ALA A 279 18.89 17.38 -0.85
CA ALA A 279 18.34 16.06 -0.53
C ALA A 279 18.79 15.48 0.85
N ASN A 280 19.49 16.24 1.66
CA ASN A 280 19.95 15.87 3.00
C ASN A 280 19.20 16.61 4.13
N ARG A 281 18.19 17.42 3.83
CA ARG A 281 17.47 18.26 4.82
C ARG A 281 16.00 17.88 5.00
N SER A 282 15.57 16.80 4.34
CA SER A 282 14.21 16.25 4.45
C SER A 282 14.21 14.89 5.15
#